data_00b97a40e0c2eeaca345351694ef2d96
#
_entry.id   00b97a40e0c2eeaca345351694ef2d96
#
_cell.length_a   1.000
_cell.length_b   1.000
_cell.length_c   1.000
_cell.angle_alpha   90.00
_cell.angle_beta   90.00
_cell.angle_gamma   90.00
#
_symmetry.space_group_name_H-M   'P 1'
#
loop_
_entity.id
_entity.type
_entity.pdbx_description
1 polymer ?
#
loop_
_entity_poly.entity_id
_entity_poly.type
_entity_poly.pdbx_seq_one_letter_code
_entity_poly.pdbx_strand_id
1 'polypeptide(L)'
;VVFAIILGTGLGLAVHFGKLINKGGLALQKGISRFVKTSSDVPEAEFEATLVTCITLFCASGTGIYGSIIAGMSADHSVLIAKAILDLFTAVVFACTLGMVTAAVAIPQFIIFFVLFLLGGPIYNGLDLGTNTYIINDFKACGGFIMLATGFRMCKIKQFPVADMIPAMGLIFPIAIFWNDWVTPAVNMLAGMVH
;
A
#
# COMPACT_ATOMS: atom_id res chain seq x y z
N VAL A 1 -8.13 13.59 -6.81
CA VAL A 1 -7.18 12.96 -5.88
C VAL A 1 -7.58 13.19 -4.43
N VAL A 2 -7.63 14.45 -3.93
CA VAL A 2 -7.92 14.76 -2.51
C VAL A 2 -9.24 14.15 -2.05
N PHE A 3 -10.29 14.26 -2.86
CA PHE A 3 -11.60 13.69 -2.56
C PHE A 3 -11.56 12.15 -2.43
N ALA A 4 -10.77 11.49 -3.28
CA ALA A 4 -10.55 10.05 -3.20
C ALA A 4 -9.81 9.64 -1.92
N ILE A 5 -8.83 10.42 -1.49
CA ILE A 5 -8.10 10.18 -0.24
C ILE A 5 -9.02 10.33 0.98
N ILE A 6 -9.83 11.41 1.03
CA ILE A 6 -10.75 11.65 2.14
C ILE A 6 -11.80 10.53 2.23
N LEU A 7 -12.49 10.24 1.12
CA LEU A 7 -13.51 9.19 1.08
C LEU A 7 -12.93 7.80 1.30
N GLY A 8 -11.78 7.51 0.68
CA GLY A 8 -11.11 6.22 0.82
C GLY A 8 -10.62 5.97 2.25
N THR A 9 -10.03 6.99 2.88
CA THR A 9 -9.61 6.90 4.28
C THR A 9 -10.82 6.79 5.21
N GLY A 10 -11.87 7.56 4.97
CA GLY A 10 -13.12 7.48 5.73
C GLY A 10 -13.75 6.09 5.65
N LEU A 11 -13.78 5.50 4.46
CA LEU A 11 -14.30 4.15 4.22
C LEU A 11 -13.40 3.09 4.86
N GLY A 12 -12.08 3.24 4.74
CA GLY A 12 -11.10 2.36 5.40
C GLY A 12 -11.24 2.35 6.91
N LEU A 13 -11.44 3.52 7.52
CA LEU A 13 -11.69 3.67 8.96
C LEU A 13 -13.05 3.07 9.35
N ALA A 14 -14.11 3.29 8.56
CA ALA A 14 -15.45 2.74 8.83
C ALA A 14 -15.45 1.20 8.80
N VAL A 15 -14.76 0.60 7.84
CA VAL A 15 -14.60 -0.87 7.70
C VAL A 15 -13.52 -1.41 8.65
N HIS A 16 -12.77 -0.55 9.33
CA HIS A 16 -11.63 -0.93 10.16
C HIS A 16 -10.60 -1.76 9.37
N PHE A 17 -10.26 -1.28 8.16
CA PHE A 17 -9.39 -2.01 7.23
C PHE A 17 -8.01 -2.32 7.84
N GLY A 18 -7.46 -1.40 8.65
CA GLY A 18 -6.24 -1.64 9.42
C GLY A 18 -6.34 -2.81 10.38
N LYS A 19 -7.52 -3.04 11.02
CA LYS A 19 -7.73 -4.21 11.87
C LYS A 19 -7.80 -5.51 11.06
N LEU A 20 -8.34 -5.45 9.84
CA LEU A 20 -8.39 -6.60 8.94
C LEU A 20 -6.98 -7.01 8.50
N ILE A 21 -6.14 -6.03 8.14
CA ILE A 21 -4.73 -6.24 7.82
C ILE A 21 -4.00 -6.86 9.01
N ASN A 22 -4.23 -6.36 10.22
CA ASN A 22 -3.59 -6.88 11.43
C ASN A 22 -4.01 -8.34 11.72
N LYS A 23 -5.28 -8.71 11.49
CA LYS A 23 -5.74 -10.10 11.55
C LYS A 23 -5.05 -10.98 10.50
N GLY A 24 -4.84 -10.48 9.29
CA GLY A 24 -4.04 -11.14 8.26
C GLY A 24 -2.59 -11.36 8.69
N GLY A 25 -1.97 -10.35 9.32
CA GLY A 25 -0.63 -10.44 9.90
C GLY A 25 -0.52 -11.53 10.98
N LEU A 26 -1.52 -11.62 11.87
CA LEU A 26 -1.60 -12.68 12.89
C LEU A 26 -1.76 -14.09 12.28
N ALA A 27 -2.52 -14.22 11.19
CA ALA A 27 -2.67 -15.49 10.49
C ALA A 27 -1.35 -15.93 9.82
N LEU A 28 -0.64 -14.98 9.20
CA LEU A 28 0.68 -15.22 8.62
C LEU A 28 1.73 -15.57 9.68
N GLN A 29 1.71 -14.87 10.83
CA GLN A 29 2.57 -15.17 11.98
C GLN A 29 2.41 -16.62 12.42
N LYS A 30 1.16 -17.09 12.61
CA LYS A 30 0.88 -18.50 12.99
C LYS A 30 1.43 -19.48 11.94
N GLY A 31 1.39 -19.13 10.66
CA GLY A 31 1.99 -19.92 9.60
C GLY A 31 3.52 -19.98 9.73
N ILE A 32 4.17 -18.82 9.86
CA ILE A 32 5.63 -18.72 9.95
C ILE A 32 6.17 -19.40 11.20
N SER A 33 5.57 -19.18 12.38
CA SER A 33 6.00 -19.78 13.65
C SER A 33 5.86 -21.30 13.68
N ARG A 34 5.02 -21.87 12.80
CA ARG A 34 4.89 -23.32 12.67
C ARG A 34 6.07 -23.95 11.93
N PHE A 35 6.69 -23.20 10.99
CA PHE A 35 7.82 -23.68 10.19
C PHE A 35 9.18 -23.33 10.78
N VAL A 36 9.27 -22.24 11.54
CA VAL A 36 10.54 -21.77 12.12
C VAL A 36 10.46 -21.82 13.62
N LYS A 37 11.05 -22.86 14.22
CA LYS A 37 11.28 -22.91 15.68
C LYS A 37 12.39 -21.94 16.03
N THR A 38 12.09 -20.94 16.83
CA THR A 38 13.05 -19.92 17.23
C THR A 38 13.71 -20.29 18.57
N SER A 39 15.05 -20.28 18.57
CA SER A 39 15.85 -20.24 19.80
C SER A 39 16.24 -18.78 20.05
N SER A 40 15.30 -17.94 20.51
CA SER A 40 15.61 -16.57 20.89
C SER A 40 15.47 -16.40 22.40
N ASP A 41 16.41 -15.67 23.00
CA ASP A 41 16.40 -15.31 24.43
C ASP A 41 15.33 -14.24 24.77
N VAL A 42 14.49 -13.86 23.81
CA VAL A 42 13.44 -12.84 23.93
C VAL A 42 12.15 -13.49 24.46
N PRO A 43 11.41 -12.86 25.38
CA PRO A 43 10.10 -13.32 25.84
C PRO A 43 9.15 -13.57 24.67
N GLU A 44 8.44 -14.70 24.69
CA GLU A 44 7.56 -15.14 23.58
C GLU A 44 6.54 -14.08 23.15
N ALA A 45 5.94 -13.37 24.10
CA ALA A 45 4.97 -12.30 23.83
C ALA A 45 5.59 -11.09 23.08
N GLU A 46 6.82 -10.74 23.39
CA GLU A 46 7.55 -9.64 22.74
C GLU A 46 7.99 -10.06 21.34
N PHE A 47 8.44 -11.29 21.19
CA PHE A 47 8.78 -11.89 19.92
C PHE A 47 7.57 -11.90 18.96
N GLU A 48 6.42 -12.38 19.44
CA GLU A 48 5.19 -12.43 18.65
C GLU A 48 4.72 -11.03 18.22
N ALA A 49 4.72 -10.06 19.13
CA ALA A 49 4.33 -8.69 18.83
C ALA A 49 5.27 -8.04 17.79
N THR A 50 6.57 -8.30 17.90
CA THR A 50 7.58 -7.79 16.96
C THR A 50 7.42 -8.46 15.60
N LEU A 51 7.15 -9.76 15.54
CA LEU A 51 6.92 -10.49 14.30
C LEU A 51 5.67 -9.99 13.58
N VAL A 52 4.55 -9.77 14.26
CA VAL A 52 3.33 -9.18 13.69
C VAL A 52 3.60 -7.79 13.13
N THR A 53 4.37 -6.98 13.86
CA THR A 53 4.77 -5.65 13.41
C THR A 53 5.61 -5.72 12.14
N CYS A 54 6.59 -6.63 12.10
CA CYS A 54 7.43 -6.90 10.94
C CYS A 54 6.58 -7.31 9.72
N ILE A 55 5.71 -8.32 9.86
CA ILE A 55 4.83 -8.78 8.78
C ILE A 55 3.95 -7.64 8.27
N THR A 56 3.33 -6.89 9.17
CA THR A 56 2.43 -5.78 8.78
C THR A 56 3.21 -4.69 8.06
N LEU A 57 4.39 -4.34 8.51
CA LEU A 57 5.23 -3.30 7.91
C LEU A 57 5.68 -3.69 6.51
N PHE A 58 6.10 -4.93 6.30
CA PHE A 58 6.61 -5.41 5.01
C PHE A 58 5.46 -5.72 4.03
N CYS A 59 4.45 -6.48 4.46
CA CYS A 59 3.40 -7.00 3.58
C CYS A 59 2.27 -6.00 3.33
N ALA A 60 1.91 -5.16 4.31
CA ALA A 60 0.81 -4.20 4.22
C ALA A 60 1.30 -2.75 4.05
N SER A 61 2.48 -2.58 3.49
CA SER A 61 3.04 -1.26 3.20
C SER A 61 2.33 -0.59 2.02
N GLY A 62 1.83 0.63 2.20
CA GLY A 62 1.21 1.41 1.13
C GLY A 62 2.15 1.62 -0.07
N THR A 63 3.45 1.80 0.18
CA THR A 63 4.48 1.92 -0.87
C THR A 63 4.64 0.64 -1.67
N GLY A 64 4.58 -0.53 -1.02
CA GLY A 64 4.68 -1.83 -1.68
C GLY A 64 3.44 -2.14 -2.53
N ILE A 65 2.25 -1.88 -2.00
CA ILE A 65 0.98 -2.07 -2.71
C ILE A 65 0.94 -1.15 -3.93
N TYR A 66 1.18 0.15 -3.75
CA TYR A 66 1.23 1.10 -4.86
C TYR A 66 2.30 0.73 -5.89
N GLY A 67 3.54 0.47 -5.44
CA GLY A 67 4.65 0.14 -6.33
C GLY A 67 4.41 -1.12 -7.15
N SER A 68 3.76 -2.14 -6.57
CA SER A 68 3.43 -3.37 -7.28
C SER A 68 2.38 -3.15 -8.36
N ILE A 69 1.32 -2.42 -8.05
CA ILE A 69 0.25 -2.12 -9.01
C ILE A 69 0.77 -1.24 -10.14
N ILE A 70 1.51 -0.16 -9.85
CA ILE A 70 2.04 0.73 -10.89
C ILE A 70 3.08 0.04 -11.77
N ALA A 71 3.89 -0.85 -11.21
CA ALA A 71 4.83 -1.64 -11.98
C ALA A 71 4.10 -2.58 -12.96
N GLY A 72 2.98 -3.17 -12.54
CA GLY A 72 2.14 -4.00 -13.41
C GLY A 72 1.36 -3.21 -14.46
N MET A 73 1.00 -1.95 -14.18
CA MET A 73 0.24 -1.08 -15.08
C MET A 73 1.10 -0.37 -16.12
N SER A 74 2.23 0.19 -15.73
CA SER A 74 3.04 1.08 -16.56
C SER A 74 4.51 0.71 -16.66
N ALA A 75 4.91 -0.48 -16.18
CA ALA A 75 6.30 -0.96 -16.11
C ALA A 75 7.24 0.01 -15.35
N ASP A 76 6.72 0.86 -14.47
CA ASP A 76 7.50 1.75 -13.63
C ASP A 76 7.89 1.03 -12.33
N HIS A 77 9.13 0.58 -12.26
CA HIS A 77 9.67 -0.19 -11.13
C HIS A 77 10.35 0.67 -10.07
N SER A 78 10.43 1.99 -10.26
CA SER A 78 11.20 2.92 -9.42
C SER A 78 10.80 2.81 -7.94
N VAL A 79 9.50 2.73 -7.66
CA VAL A 79 8.98 2.65 -6.29
C VAL A 79 9.30 1.31 -5.64
N LEU A 80 9.25 0.20 -6.39
CA LEU A 80 9.61 -1.12 -5.88
C LEU A 80 11.10 -1.23 -5.57
N ILE A 81 11.95 -0.62 -6.39
CA ILE A 81 13.41 -0.58 -6.18
C ILE A 81 13.71 0.22 -4.91
N ALA A 82 13.13 1.42 -4.78
CA ALA A 82 13.29 2.24 -3.59
C ALA A 82 12.82 1.51 -2.33
N LYS A 83 11.66 0.80 -2.42
CA LYS A 83 11.15 -0.01 -1.34
C LYS A 83 12.08 -1.17 -1.00
N ALA A 84 12.63 -1.87 -1.98
CA ALA A 84 13.54 -2.99 -1.74
C ALA A 84 14.78 -2.55 -0.94
N ILE A 85 15.34 -1.39 -1.26
CA ILE A 85 16.46 -0.80 -0.53
C ILE A 85 16.04 -0.48 0.92
N LEU A 86 14.90 0.15 1.11
CA LEU A 86 14.37 0.51 2.43
C LEU A 86 14.07 -0.75 3.26
N ASP A 87 13.46 -1.75 2.66
CA ASP A 87 13.15 -3.03 3.30
C ASP A 87 14.43 -3.78 3.71
N LEU A 88 15.51 -3.71 2.92
CA LEU A 88 16.79 -4.31 3.25
C LEU A 88 17.32 -3.77 4.59
N PHE A 89 17.40 -2.45 4.74
CA PHE A 89 17.87 -1.84 6.00
C PHE A 89 16.93 -2.13 7.16
N THR A 90 15.63 -2.08 6.94
CA THR A 90 14.62 -2.37 7.95
C THR A 90 14.67 -3.84 8.39
N ALA A 91 14.89 -4.76 7.45
CA ALA A 91 15.04 -6.19 7.73
C ALA A 91 16.25 -6.48 8.62
N VAL A 92 17.38 -5.77 8.42
CA VAL A 92 18.56 -5.89 9.29
C VAL A 92 18.21 -5.54 10.73
N VAL A 93 17.45 -4.45 10.96
CA VAL A 93 17.02 -4.05 12.31
C VAL A 93 16.11 -5.10 12.93
N PHE A 94 15.13 -5.63 12.20
CA PHE A 94 14.26 -6.69 12.70
C PHE A 94 15.02 -8.01 12.93
N ALA A 95 16.02 -8.31 12.11
CA ALA A 95 16.84 -9.51 12.28
C ALA A 95 17.64 -9.53 13.58
N CYS A 96 17.98 -8.38 14.15
CA CYS A 96 18.62 -8.30 15.48
C CYS A 96 17.71 -8.84 16.60
N THR A 97 16.37 -8.77 16.42
CA THR A 97 15.40 -9.25 17.44
C THR A 97 14.79 -10.59 17.06
N LEU A 98 14.40 -10.74 15.77
CA LEU A 98 13.69 -11.92 15.27
C LEU A 98 14.61 -12.99 14.66
N GLY A 99 15.88 -12.66 14.45
CA GLY A 99 16.83 -13.57 13.81
C GLY A 99 16.41 -13.98 12.39
N MET A 100 16.64 -15.24 12.05
CA MET A 100 16.34 -15.80 10.72
C MET A 100 14.86 -15.79 10.35
N VAL A 101 13.95 -15.64 11.32
CA VAL A 101 12.50 -15.56 11.06
C VAL A 101 12.15 -14.35 10.20
N THR A 102 12.93 -13.27 10.30
CA THR A 102 12.77 -12.08 9.43
C THR A 102 12.84 -12.43 7.95
N ALA A 103 13.74 -13.34 7.57
CA ALA A 103 13.86 -13.79 6.18
C ALA A 103 12.60 -14.57 5.70
N ALA A 104 11.93 -15.30 6.59
CA ALA A 104 10.71 -16.01 6.24
C ALA A 104 9.54 -15.06 5.89
N VAL A 105 9.55 -13.81 6.37
CA VAL A 105 8.56 -12.79 6.02
C VAL A 105 8.65 -12.38 4.53
N ALA A 106 9.79 -12.56 3.90
CA ALA A 106 9.97 -12.27 2.47
C ALA A 106 9.05 -13.12 1.58
N ILE A 107 8.70 -14.34 2.00
CA ILE A 107 7.85 -15.24 1.22
C ILE A 107 6.43 -14.67 1.06
N PRO A 108 5.66 -14.38 2.13
CA PRO A 108 4.34 -13.79 2.00
C PRO A 108 4.39 -12.38 1.37
N GLN A 109 5.41 -11.58 1.64
CA GLN A 109 5.59 -10.28 1.00
C GLN A 109 5.70 -10.43 -0.53
N PHE A 110 6.55 -11.33 -1.00
CA PHE A 110 6.72 -11.60 -2.43
C PHE A 110 5.39 -12.05 -3.07
N ILE A 111 4.68 -12.99 -2.45
CA ILE A 111 3.40 -13.50 -2.97
C ILE A 111 2.38 -12.37 -3.11
N ILE A 112 2.23 -11.53 -2.07
CA ILE A 112 1.28 -10.42 -2.08
C ILE A 112 1.62 -9.42 -3.19
N PHE A 113 2.88 -8.99 -3.28
CA PHE A 113 3.29 -8.00 -4.28
C PHE A 113 3.27 -8.56 -5.69
N PHE A 114 3.57 -9.84 -5.87
CA PHE A 114 3.47 -10.51 -7.16
C PHE A 114 2.02 -10.61 -7.65
N VAL A 115 1.08 -10.95 -6.76
CA VAL A 115 -0.36 -10.95 -7.10
C VAL A 115 -0.83 -9.55 -7.48
N LEU A 116 -0.43 -8.52 -6.72
CA LEU A 116 -0.77 -7.13 -7.03
C LEU A 116 -0.15 -6.66 -8.36
N PHE A 117 1.06 -7.08 -8.66
CA PHE A 117 1.71 -6.83 -9.94
C PHE A 117 0.93 -7.46 -11.10
N LEU A 118 0.51 -8.71 -10.97
CA LEU A 118 -0.30 -9.40 -11.99
C LEU A 118 -1.67 -8.75 -12.19
N LEU A 119 -2.26 -8.18 -11.14
CA LEU A 119 -3.52 -7.43 -11.22
C LEU A 119 -3.36 -6.08 -11.94
N GLY A 120 -2.17 -5.53 -11.99
CA GLY A 120 -1.89 -4.26 -12.69
C GLY A 120 -2.24 -4.32 -14.18
N GLY A 121 -1.89 -5.40 -14.88
CA GLY A 121 -2.21 -5.57 -16.30
C GLY A 121 -3.72 -5.59 -16.60
N PRO A 122 -4.53 -6.42 -15.96
CA PRO A 122 -5.98 -6.40 -16.08
C PRO A 122 -6.61 -5.03 -15.74
N ILE A 123 -6.10 -4.32 -14.73
CA ILE A 123 -6.57 -2.99 -14.39
C ILE A 123 -6.25 -2.01 -15.54
N TYR A 124 -5.04 -2.06 -16.09
CA TYR A 124 -4.61 -1.22 -17.19
C TYR A 124 -5.49 -1.41 -18.43
N ASN A 125 -5.74 -2.66 -18.82
CA ASN A 125 -6.55 -2.99 -19.99
C ASN A 125 -8.06 -2.77 -19.74
N GLY A 126 -8.55 -3.11 -18.55
CA GLY A 126 -9.97 -3.01 -18.23
C GLY A 126 -10.50 -1.58 -18.11
N LEU A 127 -9.64 -0.63 -17.75
CA LEU A 127 -9.95 0.79 -17.66
C LEU A 127 -9.46 1.60 -18.86
N ASP A 128 -8.92 0.92 -19.90
CA ASP A 128 -8.34 1.55 -21.11
C ASP A 128 -7.41 2.73 -20.75
N LEU A 129 -6.48 2.47 -19.83
CA LEU A 129 -5.59 3.48 -19.27
C LEU A 129 -4.60 4.03 -20.31
N GLY A 130 -4.41 3.32 -21.41
CA GLY A 130 -3.63 3.80 -22.55
C GLY A 130 -4.23 5.07 -23.15
N THR A 131 -5.56 5.13 -23.26
CA THR A 131 -6.30 6.29 -23.75
C THR A 131 -6.56 7.30 -22.64
N ASN A 132 -6.87 6.81 -21.42
CA ASN A 132 -7.25 7.61 -20.26
C ASN A 132 -6.05 7.90 -19.34
N THR A 133 -5.01 8.52 -19.85
CA THR A 133 -3.76 8.82 -19.14
C THR A 133 -3.98 9.62 -17.85
N TYR A 134 -5.05 10.41 -17.74
CA TYR A 134 -5.38 11.16 -16.53
C TYR A 134 -5.65 10.26 -15.33
N ILE A 135 -6.22 9.07 -15.55
CA ILE A 135 -6.49 8.11 -14.47
C ILE A 135 -5.18 7.59 -13.85
N ILE A 136 -4.17 7.29 -14.69
CA ILE A 136 -2.84 6.87 -14.21
C ILE A 136 -2.18 7.99 -13.42
N ASN A 137 -2.27 9.23 -13.90
CA ASN A 137 -1.70 10.38 -13.21
C ASN A 137 -2.36 10.61 -11.85
N ASP A 138 -3.68 10.49 -11.78
CA ASP A 138 -4.43 10.58 -10.53
C ASP A 138 -4.08 9.44 -9.56
N PHE A 139 -3.91 8.22 -10.08
CA PHE A 139 -3.47 7.08 -9.29
C PHE A 139 -2.04 7.30 -8.74
N LYS A 140 -1.11 7.79 -9.59
CA LYS A 140 0.26 8.14 -9.17
C LYS A 140 0.26 9.22 -8.10
N ALA A 141 -0.56 10.26 -8.26
CA ALA A 141 -0.70 11.31 -7.26
C ALA A 141 -1.26 10.79 -5.94
N CYS A 142 -2.30 9.95 -5.98
CA CYS A 142 -2.88 9.31 -4.79
C CYS A 142 -1.83 8.45 -4.07
N GLY A 143 -1.09 7.63 -4.81
CA GLY A 143 0.02 6.82 -4.29
C GLY A 143 1.12 7.68 -3.66
N GLY A 144 1.48 8.80 -4.29
CA GLY A 144 2.46 9.77 -3.75
C GLY A 144 2.04 10.33 -2.38
N PHE A 145 0.76 10.67 -2.19
CA PHE A 145 0.26 11.10 -0.88
C PHE A 145 0.31 9.99 0.18
N ILE A 146 0.01 8.75 -0.18
CA ILE A 146 0.13 7.60 0.73
C ILE A 146 1.60 7.34 1.09
N MET A 147 2.52 7.50 0.14
CA MET A 147 3.96 7.40 0.39
C MET A 147 4.44 8.49 1.34
N LEU A 148 3.98 9.72 1.16
CA LEU A 148 4.29 10.85 2.05
C LEU A 148 3.76 10.59 3.48
N ALA A 149 2.52 10.12 3.61
CA ALA A 149 1.93 9.74 4.90
C ALA A 149 2.73 8.61 5.58
N THR A 150 3.21 7.64 4.79
CA THR A 150 4.09 6.57 5.28
C THR A 150 5.42 7.12 5.77
N GLY A 151 6.04 8.04 5.03
CA GLY A 151 7.27 8.72 5.42
C GLY A 151 7.14 9.47 6.75
N PHE A 152 6.09 10.26 6.92
CA PHE A 152 5.81 10.96 8.19
C PHE A 152 5.60 9.99 9.37
N ARG A 153 4.94 8.86 9.11
CA ARG A 153 4.77 7.82 10.13
C ARG A 153 6.09 7.17 10.52
N MET A 154 6.97 6.88 9.55
CA MET A 154 8.28 6.27 9.80
C MET A 154 9.20 7.22 10.58
N CYS A 155 9.19 8.51 10.22
CA CYS A 155 9.92 9.55 10.95
C CYS A 155 9.31 9.90 12.32
N LYS A 156 8.21 9.25 12.71
CA LYS A 156 7.45 9.51 13.96
C LYS A 156 6.96 10.96 14.10
N ILE A 157 6.87 11.70 12.99
CA ILE A 157 6.37 13.09 12.97
C ILE A 157 4.85 13.10 13.20
N LYS A 158 4.11 12.23 12.47
CA LYS A 158 2.67 12.09 12.60
C LYS A 158 2.27 10.65 12.32
N GLN A 159 1.41 10.09 13.17
CA GLN A 159 0.88 8.75 13.01
C GLN A 159 -0.36 8.78 12.10
N PHE A 160 -0.13 8.59 10.80
CA PHE A 160 -1.23 8.43 9.84
C PHE A 160 -1.72 6.96 9.80
N PRO A 161 -3.03 6.73 9.65
CA PRO A 161 -3.59 5.38 9.49
C PRO A 161 -3.39 4.88 8.05
N VAL A 162 -2.12 4.69 7.63
CA VAL A 162 -1.76 4.36 6.25
C VAL A 162 -2.49 3.12 5.73
N ALA A 163 -2.72 2.13 6.60
CA ALA A 163 -3.47 0.93 6.24
C ALA A 163 -4.92 1.24 5.85
N ASP A 164 -5.57 2.19 6.55
CA ASP A 164 -6.93 2.63 6.26
C ASP A 164 -6.99 3.59 5.06
N MET A 165 -5.85 4.08 4.56
CA MET A 165 -5.75 4.87 3.33
C MET A 165 -5.69 4.01 2.05
N ILE A 166 -5.36 2.71 2.16
CA ILE A 166 -5.23 1.81 1.01
C ILE A 166 -6.51 1.77 0.13
N PRO A 167 -7.73 1.74 0.67
CA PRO A 167 -8.95 1.77 -0.14
C PRO A 167 -9.07 3.00 -1.06
N ALA A 168 -8.40 4.11 -0.74
CA ALA A 168 -8.37 5.29 -1.61
C ALA A 168 -7.74 4.99 -2.98
N MET A 169 -6.78 4.06 -3.04
CA MET A 169 -6.16 3.62 -4.31
C MET A 169 -7.15 2.87 -5.21
N GLY A 170 -8.15 2.20 -4.65
CA GLY A 170 -9.24 1.59 -5.42
C GLY A 170 -10.29 2.61 -5.85
N LEU A 171 -10.63 3.53 -4.95
CA LEU A 171 -11.65 4.55 -5.20
C LEU A 171 -11.21 5.64 -6.18
N ILE A 172 -9.89 5.82 -6.40
CA ILE A 172 -9.41 6.83 -7.34
C ILE A 172 -9.89 6.58 -8.76
N PHE A 173 -10.01 5.30 -9.18
CA PHE A 173 -10.45 4.95 -10.53
C PHE A 173 -11.87 5.45 -10.83
N PRO A 174 -12.92 5.07 -10.09
CA PRO A 174 -14.27 5.56 -10.36
C PRO A 174 -14.40 7.06 -10.12
N ILE A 175 -13.69 7.63 -9.16
CA ILE A 175 -13.73 9.08 -8.89
C ILE A 175 -13.07 9.88 -10.01
N ALA A 176 -11.95 9.41 -10.56
CA ALA A 176 -11.27 10.08 -11.68
C ALA A 176 -12.16 10.09 -12.93
N ILE A 177 -12.81 8.96 -13.25
CA ILE A 177 -13.75 8.86 -14.37
C ILE A 177 -14.92 9.82 -14.16
N PHE A 178 -15.58 9.75 -13.01
CA PHE A 178 -16.71 10.62 -12.69
C PHE A 178 -16.33 12.11 -12.79
N TRP A 179 -15.15 12.49 -12.27
CA TRP A 179 -14.69 13.87 -12.29
C TRP A 179 -14.43 14.37 -13.71
N ASN A 180 -13.80 13.54 -14.54
CA ASN A 180 -13.47 13.92 -15.92
C ASN A 180 -14.73 14.01 -16.80
N ASP A 181 -15.68 13.10 -16.62
CA ASP A 181 -16.85 13.01 -17.48
C ASP A 181 -17.97 13.98 -17.12
N TRP A 182 -18.08 14.37 -15.83
CA TRP A 182 -19.17 15.19 -15.34
C TRP A 182 -18.72 16.56 -14.83
N VAL A 183 -17.67 16.60 -14.00
CA VAL A 183 -17.27 17.84 -13.33
C VAL A 183 -16.45 18.74 -14.25
N THR A 184 -15.50 18.17 -14.99
CA THR A 184 -14.63 18.97 -15.89
C THR A 184 -15.43 19.68 -16.99
N PRO A 185 -16.39 19.05 -17.71
CA PRO A 185 -17.21 19.75 -18.68
C PRO A 185 -18.08 20.83 -18.06
N ALA A 186 -18.67 20.57 -16.88
CA ALA A 186 -19.48 21.54 -16.17
C ALA A 186 -18.68 22.79 -15.76
N VAL A 187 -17.47 22.58 -15.24
CA VAL A 187 -16.56 23.71 -14.88
C VAL A 187 -16.13 24.49 -16.11
N ASN A 188 -15.78 23.81 -17.21
CA ASN A 188 -15.39 24.47 -18.46
C ASN A 188 -16.55 25.28 -19.07
N MET A 189 -17.78 24.76 -18.99
CA MET A 189 -18.97 25.49 -19.42
C MET A 189 -19.20 26.75 -18.60
N LEU A 190 -19.04 26.67 -17.28
CA LEU A 190 -19.14 27.84 -16.37
C LEU A 190 -18.01 28.84 -16.61
N ALA A 191 -16.77 28.38 -16.83
CA ALA A 191 -15.63 29.23 -17.13
C ALA A 191 -15.78 29.97 -18.48
N GLY A 192 -16.36 29.29 -19.48
CA GLY A 192 -16.67 29.88 -20.79
C GLY A 192 -17.81 30.89 -20.77
N MET A 193 -18.65 30.91 -19.72
CA MET A 193 -19.72 31.91 -19.54
C MET A 193 -19.24 33.20 -18.81
N VAL A 194 -18.02 33.18 -18.27
CA VAL A 194 -17.42 34.33 -17.53
C VAL A 194 -16.48 35.15 -18.43
N HIS A 195 -16.15 34.66 -19.62
CA HIS A 195 -15.41 35.37 -20.68
C HIS A 195 -16.33 35.73 -21.84
#